data_04bf130f84da348398aa5609e41a1538
#
_entry.id   04bf130f84da348398aa5609e41a1538
#
_cell.length_a   1.000
_cell.length_b   1.000
_cell.length_c   1.000
_cell.angle_alpha   90.00
_cell.angle_beta   90.00
_cell.angle_gamma   90.00
#
_symmetry.space_group_name_H-M   'P 1'
#
loop_
_entity.id
_entity.type
_entity.pdbx_description
1 polymer ?
#
loop_
_entity_poly.entity_id
_entity_poly.type
_entity_poly.pdbx_seq_one_letter_code
_entity_poly.pdbx_strand_id
1 'polypeptide(L)'
;MSWLPVSYDRFTGTGCYLMRMSPGATTIAHRHPGMEEFLVLEGELIDDDGAVFGPGDFVSYEAGTYHNSRTETGCLIAVFEWRRPEGEPAPAGSDDGPQPPGAA
;
A
#
# COMPACT_ATOMS: atom_id res chain seq x y z
N MET A 1 -4.61 6.85 10.17
CA MET A 1 -4.64 5.92 9.02
C MET A 1 -5.53 4.75 9.35
N SER A 2 -6.40 4.37 8.44
CA SER A 2 -7.32 3.25 8.67
C SER A 2 -7.39 2.36 7.42
N TRP A 3 -7.72 1.09 7.62
CA TRP A 3 -7.79 0.10 6.55
C TRP A 3 -9.11 -0.65 6.61
N LEU A 4 -9.62 -1.01 5.43
CA LEU A 4 -10.79 -1.86 5.28
C LEU A 4 -10.44 -3.00 4.33
N PRO A 5 -10.25 -4.22 4.82
CA PRO A 5 -10.03 -5.36 3.93
C PRO A 5 -11.25 -5.61 3.05
N VAL A 6 -11.02 -5.84 1.76
CA VAL A 6 -12.07 -6.19 0.80
C VAL A 6 -11.93 -7.65 0.41
N SER A 7 -10.79 -7.99 -0.18
CA SER A 7 -10.46 -9.36 -0.55
C SER A 7 -9.07 -9.74 -0.05
N TYR A 8 -8.58 -9.03 0.94
CA TYR A 8 -7.22 -9.22 1.43
C TYR A 8 -7.13 -10.47 2.31
N ASP A 9 -6.15 -11.31 1.99
CA ASP A 9 -5.82 -12.50 2.77
C ASP A 9 -4.53 -12.25 3.55
N ARG A 10 -4.65 -12.13 4.86
CA ARG A 10 -3.49 -11.83 5.71
C ARG A 10 -2.47 -12.96 5.78
N PHE A 11 -2.89 -14.19 5.47
CA PHE A 11 -1.97 -15.33 5.50
C PHE A 11 -1.05 -15.36 4.30
N THR A 12 -1.56 -14.94 3.14
CA THR A 12 -0.77 -14.86 1.92
C THR A 12 -0.21 -13.47 1.68
N GLY A 13 -0.80 -12.45 2.30
CA GLY A 13 -0.43 -11.06 2.06
C GLY A 13 -0.89 -10.55 0.71
N THR A 14 -1.93 -11.14 0.14
CA THR A 14 -2.43 -10.78 -1.19
C THR A 14 -3.89 -10.36 -1.14
N GLY A 15 -4.31 -9.60 -2.13
CA GLY A 15 -5.68 -9.15 -2.26
C GLY A 15 -5.81 -7.65 -2.17
N CYS A 16 -7.03 -7.17 -2.02
CA CYS A 16 -7.36 -5.76 -2.04
C CYS A 16 -7.82 -5.27 -0.67
N TYR A 17 -7.39 -4.09 -0.30
CA TYR A 17 -7.92 -3.36 0.84
C TYR A 17 -8.05 -1.88 0.51
N LEU A 18 -8.92 -1.19 1.21
CA LEU A 18 -9.00 0.27 1.15
C LEU A 18 -8.17 0.85 2.28
N MET A 19 -7.49 1.95 1.99
CA MET A 19 -6.71 2.65 3.00
C MET A 19 -7.07 4.13 2.96
N ARG A 20 -7.42 4.68 4.13
CA ARG A 20 -7.65 6.10 4.29
C ARG A 20 -6.50 6.69 5.08
N MET A 21 -5.94 7.76 4.54
CA MET A 21 -4.90 8.53 5.20
C MET A 21 -5.46 9.88 5.61
N SER A 22 -5.25 10.24 6.86
CA SER A 22 -5.63 11.56 7.36
C SER A 22 -4.71 12.65 6.78
N PRO A 23 -5.18 13.90 6.70
CA PRO A 23 -4.31 15.00 6.27
C PRO A 23 -3.00 15.01 7.05
N GLY A 24 -1.89 15.11 6.36
CA GLY A 24 -0.55 15.12 6.94
C GLY A 24 0.03 13.76 7.26
N ALA A 25 -0.69 12.68 7.00
CA ALA A 25 -0.18 11.32 7.27
C ALA A 25 0.94 10.93 6.31
N THR A 26 1.84 10.10 6.81
CA THR A 26 2.95 9.50 6.03
C THR A 26 2.99 8.01 6.25
N THR A 27 3.33 7.26 5.21
CA THR A 27 3.66 5.84 5.37
C THR A 27 5.13 5.70 5.74
N ILE A 28 5.47 4.59 6.37
CA ILE A 28 6.87 4.26 6.66
C ILE A 28 7.50 3.69 5.39
N ALA A 29 8.71 4.13 5.06
CA ALA A 29 9.44 3.58 3.93
C ALA A 29 9.68 2.09 4.15
N HIS A 30 9.35 1.28 3.15
CA HIS A 30 9.43 -0.16 3.27
C HIS A 30 9.58 -0.81 1.90
N ARG A 31 10.07 -2.04 1.90
CA ARG A 31 10.22 -2.83 0.70
C ARG A 31 9.01 -3.74 0.53
N HIS A 32 8.44 -3.75 -0.66
CA HIS A 32 7.33 -4.64 -0.98
C HIS A 32 7.84 -6.02 -1.39
N PRO A 33 7.39 -7.08 -0.71
CA PRO A 33 7.81 -8.44 -1.08
C PRO A 33 7.19 -8.93 -2.39
N GLY A 34 6.05 -8.35 -2.76
CA GLY A 34 5.39 -8.65 -4.03
C GLY A 34 5.10 -7.36 -4.78
N MET A 35 4.44 -7.48 -5.92
CA MET A 35 3.98 -6.32 -6.66
C MET A 35 2.82 -5.66 -5.91
N GLU A 36 2.87 -4.36 -5.80
CA GLU A 36 1.79 -3.58 -5.20
C GLU A 36 1.27 -2.57 -6.22
N GLU A 37 -0.04 -2.47 -6.29
CA GLU A 37 -0.71 -1.46 -7.11
C GLU A 37 -1.71 -0.71 -6.27
N PHE A 38 -2.01 0.53 -6.64
CA PHE A 38 -3.07 1.27 -5.99
C PHE A 38 -3.79 2.19 -6.96
N LEU A 39 -5.05 2.43 -6.65
CA LEU A 39 -5.92 3.36 -7.35
C LEU A 39 -6.33 4.45 -6.36
N VAL A 40 -6.09 5.71 -6.71
CA VAL A 40 -6.54 6.83 -5.87
C VAL A 40 -8.02 7.04 -6.12
N LEU A 41 -8.81 7.02 -5.06
CA LEU A 41 -10.25 7.24 -5.12
C LEU A 41 -10.62 8.65 -4.73
N GLU A 42 -9.96 9.20 -3.69
CA GLU A 42 -10.21 10.55 -3.20
C GLU A 42 -8.92 11.18 -2.72
N GLY A 43 -8.80 12.48 -2.85
CA GLY A 43 -7.66 13.23 -2.35
C GLY A 43 -6.42 13.09 -3.19
N GLU A 44 -5.26 13.21 -2.55
CA GLU A 44 -3.99 13.06 -3.25
C GLU A 44 -2.99 12.27 -2.44
N LEU A 45 -2.12 11.56 -3.13
CA LEU A 45 -1.01 10.83 -2.55
C LEU A 45 0.28 11.34 -3.20
N ILE A 46 1.29 11.62 -2.39
CA ILE A 46 2.57 12.15 -2.86
C ILE A 46 3.64 11.11 -2.57
N ASP A 47 4.32 10.68 -3.61
CA ASP A 47 5.40 9.70 -3.48
C ASP A 47 6.69 10.37 -3.03
N ASP A 48 7.66 9.58 -2.58
CA ASP A 48 8.92 10.09 -2.05
C ASP A 48 9.78 10.79 -3.11
N ASP A 49 9.53 10.51 -4.40
CA ASP A 49 10.17 11.22 -5.51
C ASP A 49 9.47 12.53 -5.89
N GLY A 50 8.41 12.89 -5.17
CA GLY A 50 7.64 14.11 -5.43
C GLY A 50 6.49 13.94 -6.41
N ALA A 51 6.28 12.77 -6.97
CA ALA A 51 5.15 12.52 -7.87
C ALA A 51 3.85 12.63 -7.09
N VAL A 52 2.86 13.30 -7.68
CA VAL A 52 1.55 13.52 -7.06
C VAL A 52 0.49 12.74 -7.83
N PHE A 53 -0.27 11.93 -7.11
CA PHE A 53 -1.35 11.12 -7.70
C PHE A 53 -2.69 11.59 -7.15
N GLY A 54 -3.64 11.78 -8.03
CA GLY A 54 -4.99 12.20 -7.70
C GLY A 54 -6.05 11.17 -8.10
N PRO A 55 -7.34 11.47 -7.88
CA PRO A 55 -8.42 10.54 -8.17
C PRO A 55 -8.36 10.00 -9.61
N GLY A 56 -8.45 8.68 -9.72
CA GLY A 56 -8.38 7.98 -11.00
C GLY A 56 -6.98 7.57 -11.42
N ASP A 57 -5.94 8.04 -10.73
CA ASP A 57 -4.58 7.61 -11.03
C ASP A 57 -4.34 6.21 -10.49
N PHE A 58 -3.73 5.38 -11.31
CA PHE A 58 -3.38 4.00 -11.00
C PHE A 58 -1.86 3.86 -11.05
N VAL A 59 -1.29 3.32 -10.00
CA VAL A 59 0.17 3.21 -9.87
C VAL A 59 0.55 1.76 -9.58
N SER A 60 1.64 1.32 -10.18
CA SER A 60 2.13 -0.04 -10.05
C SER A 60 3.58 -0.02 -9.60
N TYR A 61 3.89 -0.77 -8.55
CA TYR A 61 5.24 -0.95 -8.04
C TYR A 61 5.65 -2.41 -8.17
N GLU A 62 6.80 -2.65 -8.76
CA GLU A 62 7.33 -4.00 -8.88
C GLU A 62 7.78 -4.55 -7.52
N ALA A 63 7.83 -5.88 -7.42
CA ALA A 63 8.35 -6.55 -6.24
C ALA A 63 9.78 -6.08 -5.95
N GLY A 64 10.09 -5.89 -4.67
CA GLY A 64 11.40 -5.46 -4.24
C GLY A 64 11.62 -3.95 -4.26
N THR A 65 10.65 -3.18 -4.74
CA THR A 65 10.76 -1.72 -4.69
C THR A 65 10.63 -1.20 -3.27
N TYR A 66 11.28 -0.08 -3.03
CA TYR A 66 11.33 0.53 -1.71
C TYR A 66 10.84 1.97 -1.83
N HIS A 67 9.77 2.30 -1.13
CA HIS A 67 9.21 3.65 -1.20
C HIS A 67 8.39 3.99 0.04
N ASN A 68 8.09 5.26 0.18
CA ASN A 68 7.08 5.74 1.13
C ASN A 68 6.26 6.84 0.46
N SER A 69 5.13 7.14 1.07
CA SER A 69 4.18 8.11 0.53
C SER A 69 3.63 8.97 1.65
N ARG A 70 3.14 10.14 1.27
CA ARG A 70 2.48 11.05 2.19
C ARG A 70 1.26 11.67 1.53
N THR A 71 0.41 12.27 2.33
CA THR A 71 -0.69 13.09 1.83
C THR A 71 -0.74 14.37 2.63
N GLU A 72 -1.04 15.48 1.98
CA GLU A 72 -1.24 16.75 2.67
C GLU A 72 -2.72 16.97 2.99
N THR A 73 -3.58 16.61 2.07
CA THR A 73 -5.02 16.84 2.16
C THR A 73 -5.82 15.66 2.67
N GLY A 74 -5.17 14.51 2.83
CA GLY A 74 -5.85 13.25 3.07
C GLY A 74 -6.17 12.55 1.76
N CYS A 75 -6.34 11.23 1.83
CA CYS A 75 -6.69 10.47 0.64
C CYS A 75 -7.38 9.16 1.01
N LEU A 76 -8.07 8.60 0.02
CA LEU A 76 -8.61 7.25 0.06
C LEU A 76 -8.07 6.53 -1.16
N ILE A 77 -7.43 5.39 -0.94
CA ILE A 77 -6.87 4.58 -2.01
C ILE A 77 -7.32 3.13 -1.89
N ALA A 78 -7.45 2.46 -3.02
CA ALA A 78 -7.62 1.01 -3.09
C ALA A 78 -6.25 0.41 -3.38
N VAL A 79 -5.79 -0.48 -2.51
CA VAL A 79 -4.47 -1.09 -2.61
C VAL A 79 -4.63 -2.55 -2.99
N PHE A 80 -3.85 -2.98 -3.97
CA PHE A 80 -3.83 -4.35 -4.47
C PHE A 80 -2.46 -4.95 -4.20
N GLU A 81 -2.41 -5.93 -3.31
CA GLU A 81 -1.20 -6.67 -3.00
C GLU A 81 -1.20 -7.97 -3.79
N TRP A 82 -0.22 -8.11 -4.67
CA TRP A 82 -0.12 -9.26 -5.53
C TRP A 82 0.81 -10.32 -4.93
N ARG A 83 0.79 -11.47 -5.56
CA ARG A 83 1.57 -12.60 -5.13
C ARG A 83 3.06 -12.30 -5.13
N ARG A 84 3.78 -12.77 -4.09
CA ARG A 84 5.23 -12.70 -4.03
C ARG A 84 5.87 -13.45 -5.18
N PRO A 85 7.10 -13.08 -5.58
CA PRO A 85 7.86 -13.87 -6.52
C PRO A 85 7.96 -15.33 -6.08
N GLU A 86 7.91 -16.24 -7.05
CA GLU A 86 7.98 -17.66 -6.78
C GLU A 86 9.28 -18.02 -6.08
N GLY A 87 9.19 -18.90 -5.08
CA GLY A 87 10.37 -19.35 -4.32
C GLY A 87 10.74 -18.44 -3.18
N GLU A 88 10.10 -17.28 -3.04
CA GLU A 88 10.36 -16.36 -1.96
C GLU A 88 9.33 -16.55 -0.86
N PRO A 89 9.76 -16.95 0.34
CA PRO A 89 8.83 -17.17 1.43
C PRO A 89 8.23 -15.86 1.91
N ALA A 90 7.06 -15.94 2.52
CA ALA A 90 6.49 -14.81 3.22
C ALA A 90 7.42 -14.42 4.36
N PRO A 91 7.82 -13.14 4.48
CA PRO A 91 8.63 -12.72 5.61
C PRO A 91 7.88 -12.97 6.91
N ALA A 92 8.44 -13.80 7.79
CA ALA A 92 7.82 -14.09 9.07
C ALA A 92 7.80 -12.80 9.91
N GLY A 93 6.62 -12.43 10.40
CA GLY A 93 6.48 -11.21 11.18
C GLY A 93 6.92 -9.98 10.44
N SER A 94 6.71 -9.94 9.15
CA SER A 94 7.13 -8.83 8.32
C SER A 94 6.46 -7.53 8.76
N ASP A 95 7.29 -6.53 9.04
CA ASP A 95 6.85 -5.19 9.38
C ASP A 95 7.26 -4.20 8.31
N ASP A 96 7.19 -4.63 7.07
CA ASP A 96 7.58 -3.80 5.93
C ASP A 96 6.59 -2.68 5.66
N GLY A 97 6.12 -2.05 6.69
CA GLY A 97 5.22 -0.92 6.64
C GLY A 97 3.90 -1.19 7.33
N PRO A 98 2.95 -0.25 7.23
CA PRO A 98 1.65 -0.38 7.87
C PRO A 98 0.94 -1.64 7.39
N GLN A 99 0.29 -2.34 8.32
CA GLN A 99 -0.45 -3.54 8.01
C GLN A 99 -1.94 -3.24 7.97
N PRO A 100 -2.71 -3.83 7.03
CA PRO A 100 -4.15 -3.70 7.04
C PRO A 100 -4.76 -4.33 8.30
N PRO A 101 -5.94 -3.88 8.73
CA PRO A 101 -6.64 -4.53 9.83
C PRO A 101 -6.80 -6.04 9.56
N GLY A 102 -6.49 -6.84 10.58
CA GLY A 102 -6.53 -8.28 10.46
C GLY A 102 -5.25 -8.91 9.93
N ALA A 103 -4.25 -8.12 9.61
CA ALA A 103 -2.95 -8.61 9.15
C ALA A 103 -1.96 -8.84 10.29
N ALA A 104 -2.30 -8.44 11.48
CA ALA A 104 -1.44 -8.56 12.65
C ALA A 104 -1.25 -10.00 13.11
#